data_0e85e740187b91baac1944cea182456c
#
_entry.id   0e85e740187b91baac1944cea182456c
#
_cell.length_a   1.000
_cell.length_b   1.000
_cell.length_c   1.000
_cell.angle_alpha   90.00
_cell.angle_beta   90.00
_cell.angle_gamma   90.00
#
_symmetry.space_group_name_H-M   'P 1'
#
loop_
_entity.id
_entity.type
_entity.pdbx_description
1 polymer ?
#
loop_
_entity_poly.entity_id
_entity_poly.type
_entity_poly.pdbx_seq_one_letter_code
_entity_poly.pdbx_strand_id
1 'polypeptide(L)'
;MKSLLLSAVLVFTLSAVALGQSLTAAEREKAVKYLEQTRDGVIAQTKGLSDAQMKFKPAPDRWSVAETLEHIAVAEDYLLGNVTNNIMKAPAGPANRDTAKLDALILSAVPDRSQKRQAPSPLVPKGRWTPTETLAHFEASRAKTIAFLQSTPDLREHASSDNPFQQPMDAYEWLLFISAHSERHTKQIAEVKADPNFPKN
;
A
#
# COMPACT_ATOMS: atom_id res chain seq x y z
N MET A 1 -15.20 -73.32 -20.64
CA MET A 1 -14.27 -72.38 -20.00
C MET A 1 -14.53 -70.99 -20.62
N LYS A 2 -15.21 -70.11 -19.85
CA LYS A 2 -15.55 -68.72 -20.31
C LYS A 2 -14.57 -67.74 -19.64
N SER A 3 -13.68 -67.16 -20.46
CA SER A 3 -12.73 -66.14 -20.02
C SER A 3 -13.45 -64.78 -19.84
N LEU A 4 -13.50 -64.27 -18.64
CA LEU A 4 -13.92 -62.88 -18.33
C LEU A 4 -12.73 -61.96 -18.57
N LEU A 5 -12.83 -61.08 -19.56
CA LEU A 5 -11.91 -59.96 -19.77
C LEU A 5 -12.37 -58.80 -18.90
N LEU A 6 -11.58 -58.49 -17.88
CA LEU A 6 -11.80 -57.32 -17.00
C LEU A 6 -11.16 -56.10 -17.66
N SER A 7 -11.96 -55.22 -18.25
CA SER A 7 -11.48 -53.93 -18.77
C SER A 7 -11.35 -52.93 -17.62
N ALA A 8 -10.12 -52.61 -17.25
CA ALA A 8 -9.84 -51.52 -16.32
C ALA A 8 -10.01 -50.16 -17.02
N VAL A 9 -11.04 -49.43 -16.63
CA VAL A 9 -11.23 -48.01 -17.07
C VAL A 9 -10.37 -47.14 -16.16
N LEU A 10 -9.29 -46.61 -16.73
CA LEU A 10 -8.41 -45.63 -16.06
C LEU A 10 -9.09 -44.25 -16.12
N VAL A 11 -9.73 -43.82 -15.02
CA VAL A 11 -10.31 -42.46 -14.91
C VAL A 11 -9.18 -41.49 -14.60
N PHE A 12 -8.75 -40.72 -15.62
CA PHE A 12 -7.87 -39.57 -15.43
C PHE A 12 -8.70 -38.43 -14.85
N THR A 13 -8.58 -38.16 -13.56
CA THR A 13 -9.09 -36.94 -12.96
C THR A 13 -8.14 -35.78 -13.33
N LEU A 14 -8.54 -34.98 -14.29
CA LEU A 14 -7.88 -33.69 -14.58
C LEU A 14 -8.18 -32.78 -13.37
N SER A 15 -7.21 -32.64 -12.47
CA SER A 15 -7.25 -31.59 -11.45
C SER A 15 -7.07 -30.26 -12.19
N ALA A 16 -8.15 -29.51 -12.37
CA ALA A 16 -8.08 -28.12 -12.83
C ALA A 16 -7.32 -27.34 -11.75
N VAL A 17 -6.06 -27.03 -12.00
CA VAL A 17 -5.31 -26.04 -11.24
C VAL A 17 -6.07 -24.72 -11.48
N ALA A 18 -6.74 -24.21 -10.47
CA ALA A 18 -7.30 -22.87 -10.50
C ALA A 18 -6.13 -21.91 -10.68
N LEU A 19 -5.92 -21.45 -11.91
CA LEU A 19 -4.97 -20.37 -12.19
C LEU A 19 -5.47 -19.15 -11.42
N GLY A 20 -4.76 -18.74 -10.38
CA GLY A 20 -4.98 -17.48 -9.70
C GLY A 20 -5.03 -16.35 -10.74
N GLN A 21 -5.78 -15.28 -10.47
CA GLN A 21 -5.84 -14.15 -11.37
C GLN A 21 -4.43 -13.56 -11.52
N SER A 22 -3.83 -13.67 -12.71
CA SER A 22 -2.52 -13.08 -12.96
C SER A 22 -2.65 -11.57 -13.11
N LEU A 23 -1.72 -10.82 -12.52
CA LEU A 23 -1.64 -9.37 -12.68
C LEU A 23 -1.33 -9.02 -14.14
N THR A 24 -2.19 -8.21 -14.74
CA THR A 24 -1.99 -7.75 -16.13
C THR A 24 -0.90 -6.68 -16.21
N ALA A 25 -0.28 -6.52 -17.40
CA ALA A 25 0.69 -5.45 -17.63
C ALA A 25 0.08 -4.06 -17.39
N ALA A 26 -1.17 -3.84 -17.78
CA ALA A 26 -1.87 -2.58 -17.59
C ALA A 26 -2.13 -2.26 -16.11
N GLU A 27 -2.49 -3.25 -15.29
CA GLU A 27 -2.62 -3.06 -13.83
C GLU A 27 -1.28 -2.71 -13.21
N ARG A 28 -0.21 -3.40 -13.58
CA ARG A 28 1.14 -3.13 -13.10
C ARG A 28 1.58 -1.70 -13.44
N GLU A 29 1.42 -1.28 -14.68
CA GLU A 29 1.75 0.07 -15.14
C GLU A 29 0.95 1.14 -14.38
N LYS A 30 -0.36 0.92 -14.21
CA LYS A 30 -1.24 1.81 -13.43
C LYS A 30 -0.77 1.97 -11.99
N ALA A 31 -0.37 0.89 -11.33
CA ALA A 31 0.10 0.94 -9.95
C ALA A 31 1.48 1.58 -9.84
N VAL A 32 2.41 1.32 -10.77
CA VAL A 32 3.71 2.01 -10.83
C VAL A 32 3.49 3.52 -10.95
N LYS A 33 2.67 3.95 -11.91
CA LYS A 33 2.34 5.37 -12.10
C LYS A 33 1.72 5.99 -10.84
N TYR A 34 0.86 5.28 -10.14
CA TYR A 34 0.26 5.77 -8.90
C TYR A 34 1.28 5.90 -7.76
N LEU A 35 2.20 4.94 -7.61
CA LEU A 35 3.33 5.04 -6.68
C LEU A 35 4.23 6.24 -6.98
N GLU A 36 4.52 6.50 -8.25
CA GLU A 36 5.31 7.66 -8.68
C GLU A 36 4.58 8.97 -8.40
N GLN A 37 3.31 9.08 -8.78
CA GLN A 37 2.49 10.27 -8.55
C GLN A 37 2.38 10.62 -7.06
N THR A 38 2.17 9.63 -6.21
CA THR A 38 2.07 9.86 -4.76
C THR A 38 3.41 10.15 -4.12
N ARG A 39 4.54 9.61 -4.62
CA ARG A 39 5.89 10.03 -4.26
C ARG A 39 6.08 11.52 -4.56
N ASP A 40 5.81 11.92 -5.79
CA ASP A 40 6.02 13.29 -6.25
C ASP A 40 5.10 14.28 -5.50
N GLY A 41 3.90 13.84 -5.13
CA GLY A 41 3.00 14.58 -4.26
C GLY A 41 3.57 14.84 -2.86
N VAL A 42 4.17 13.83 -2.22
CA VAL A 42 4.84 14.00 -0.91
C VAL A 42 6.00 14.97 -1.03
N ILE A 43 6.86 14.81 -2.05
CA ILE A 43 8.00 15.70 -2.31
C ILE A 43 7.53 17.14 -2.50
N ALA A 44 6.53 17.37 -3.36
CA ALA A 44 6.01 18.71 -3.66
C ALA A 44 5.42 19.40 -2.43
N GLN A 45 4.84 18.66 -1.49
CA GLN A 45 4.27 19.22 -0.28
C GLN A 45 5.31 19.54 0.80
N THR A 46 6.47 18.91 0.79
CA THR A 46 7.45 18.97 1.89
C THR A 46 8.76 19.65 1.54
N LYS A 47 9.20 19.56 0.28
CA LYS A 47 10.49 20.13 -0.16
C LYS A 47 10.50 21.65 -0.04
N GLY A 48 11.56 22.19 0.54
CA GLY A 48 11.81 23.62 0.64
C GLY A 48 11.05 24.34 1.76
N LEU A 49 10.33 23.61 2.62
CA LEU A 49 9.72 24.19 3.80
C LEU A 49 10.79 24.54 4.85
N SER A 50 10.61 25.69 5.52
CA SER A 50 11.45 26.10 6.64
C SER A 50 11.21 25.22 7.87
N ASP A 51 12.12 25.25 8.83
CA ASP A 51 11.97 24.55 10.11
C ASP A 51 10.69 24.93 10.85
N ALA A 52 10.32 26.21 10.81
CA ALA A 52 9.08 26.68 11.43
C ALA A 52 7.86 26.08 10.74
N GLN A 53 7.86 26.00 9.41
CA GLN A 53 6.78 25.40 8.62
C GLN A 53 6.69 23.89 8.86
N MET A 54 7.82 23.20 8.91
CA MET A 54 7.88 21.75 9.19
C MET A 54 7.33 21.40 10.59
N LYS A 55 7.59 22.23 11.59
CA LYS A 55 7.20 22.00 12.98
C LYS A 55 5.82 22.55 13.35
N PHE A 56 5.20 23.34 12.46
CA PHE A 56 3.90 23.95 12.73
C PHE A 56 2.81 22.90 12.97
N LYS A 57 2.05 23.08 14.05
CA LYS A 57 0.89 22.25 14.42
C LYS A 57 -0.36 23.12 14.44
N PRO A 58 -1.39 22.79 13.66
CA PRO A 58 -2.67 23.53 13.69
C PRO A 58 -3.37 23.50 15.07
N ALA A 59 -3.14 22.42 15.83
CA ALA A 59 -3.60 22.25 17.21
C ALA A 59 -2.68 21.25 17.95
N PRO A 60 -2.66 21.23 19.29
CA PRO A 60 -1.77 20.37 20.08
C PRO A 60 -1.90 18.88 19.77
N ASP A 61 -3.09 18.41 19.42
CA ASP A 61 -3.43 17.03 19.08
C ASP A 61 -3.29 16.69 17.57
N ARG A 62 -2.85 17.68 16.77
CA ARG A 62 -2.66 17.52 15.32
C ARG A 62 -1.19 17.35 14.98
N TRP A 63 -0.93 16.50 14.01
CA TRP A 63 0.44 16.34 13.51
C TRP A 63 0.89 17.54 12.68
N SER A 64 2.17 17.87 12.84
CA SER A 64 2.87 18.83 11.98
C SER A 64 3.16 18.20 10.59
N VAL A 65 3.71 19.01 9.69
CA VAL A 65 4.20 18.52 8.39
C VAL A 65 5.29 17.46 8.59
N ALA A 66 6.27 17.72 9.48
CA ALA A 66 7.36 16.79 9.77
C ALA A 66 6.86 15.47 10.37
N GLU A 67 5.95 15.52 11.33
CA GLU A 67 5.34 14.33 11.93
C GLU A 67 4.56 13.51 10.89
N THR A 68 3.83 14.18 10.01
CA THR A 68 3.08 13.51 8.92
C THR A 68 4.03 12.86 7.91
N LEU A 69 5.12 13.54 7.55
CA LEU A 69 6.15 12.99 6.65
C LEU A 69 6.84 11.76 7.27
N GLU A 70 7.19 11.81 8.57
CA GLU A 70 7.76 10.65 9.27
C GLU A 70 6.79 9.47 9.27
N HIS A 71 5.50 9.72 9.51
CA HIS A 71 4.47 8.69 9.45
C HIS A 71 4.40 8.03 8.07
N ILE A 72 4.43 8.81 6.98
CA ILE A 72 4.45 8.28 5.61
C ILE A 72 5.67 7.38 5.40
N ALA A 73 6.87 7.84 5.80
CA ALA A 73 8.11 7.10 5.60
C ALA A 73 8.14 5.77 6.38
N VAL A 74 7.72 5.80 7.64
CA VAL A 74 7.64 4.59 8.48
C VAL A 74 6.57 3.63 7.97
N ALA A 75 5.43 4.15 7.50
CA ALA A 75 4.36 3.32 6.95
C ALA A 75 4.78 2.65 5.64
N GLU A 76 5.57 3.32 4.80
CA GLU A 76 6.11 2.72 3.56
C GLU A 76 6.88 1.44 3.87
N ASP A 77 7.85 1.51 4.79
CA ASP A 77 8.67 0.36 5.19
C ASP A 77 7.84 -0.73 5.86
N TYR A 78 6.95 -0.34 6.78
CA TYR A 78 6.13 -1.29 7.54
C TYR A 78 5.19 -2.07 6.62
N LEU A 79 4.52 -1.39 5.71
CA LEU A 79 3.54 -1.99 4.80
C LEU A 79 4.24 -2.85 3.74
N LEU A 80 5.35 -2.40 3.15
CA LEU A 80 6.14 -3.23 2.24
C LEU A 80 6.70 -4.46 2.96
N GLY A 81 7.17 -4.28 4.20
CA GLY A 81 7.61 -5.40 5.04
C GLY A 81 6.49 -6.41 5.31
N ASN A 82 5.25 -5.95 5.55
CA ASN A 82 4.09 -6.84 5.65
C ASN A 82 3.83 -7.60 4.34
N VAL A 83 3.89 -6.92 3.21
CA VAL A 83 3.72 -7.57 1.90
C VAL A 83 4.74 -8.69 1.70
N THR A 84 6.03 -8.38 1.87
CA THR A 84 7.12 -9.33 1.57
C THR A 84 7.23 -10.48 2.57
N ASN A 85 6.96 -10.22 3.85
CA ASN A 85 7.17 -11.21 4.90
C ASN A 85 5.93 -12.05 5.23
N ASN A 86 4.73 -11.49 5.00
CA ASN A 86 3.47 -12.12 5.39
C ASN A 86 2.58 -12.43 4.17
N ILE A 87 2.24 -11.42 3.35
CA ILE A 87 1.25 -11.60 2.28
C ILE A 87 1.78 -12.55 1.19
N MET A 88 3.01 -12.37 0.73
CA MET A 88 3.64 -13.24 -0.28
C MET A 88 3.84 -14.69 0.20
N LYS A 89 3.65 -14.95 1.49
CA LYS A 89 3.74 -16.29 2.09
C LYS A 89 2.39 -16.80 2.61
N ALA A 90 1.34 -16.02 2.44
CA ALA A 90 -0.02 -16.41 2.83
C ALA A 90 -0.53 -17.56 1.92
N PRO A 91 -1.58 -18.26 2.30
CA PRO A 91 -2.26 -19.20 1.41
C PRO A 91 -2.74 -18.51 0.13
N ALA A 92 -2.95 -19.29 -0.93
CA ALA A 92 -3.57 -18.79 -2.16
C ALA A 92 -4.91 -18.13 -1.84
N GLY A 93 -5.15 -16.97 -2.44
CA GLY A 93 -6.42 -16.25 -2.29
C GLY A 93 -7.61 -17.03 -2.87
N PRO A 94 -8.85 -16.76 -2.42
CA PRO A 94 -10.03 -17.39 -2.99
C PRO A 94 -10.15 -17.14 -4.49
N ALA A 95 -10.40 -18.20 -5.28
CA ALA A 95 -10.43 -18.15 -6.75
C ALA A 95 -11.48 -17.17 -7.32
N ASN A 96 -12.58 -16.95 -6.60
CA ASN A 96 -13.71 -16.12 -7.05
C ASN A 96 -13.69 -14.70 -6.46
N ARG A 97 -12.54 -14.21 -6.05
CA ARG A 97 -12.37 -12.87 -5.51
C ARG A 97 -12.65 -11.80 -6.58
N ASP A 98 -13.48 -10.81 -6.25
CA ASP A 98 -13.67 -9.63 -7.08
C ASP A 98 -12.56 -8.60 -6.79
N THR A 99 -11.39 -8.82 -7.39
CA THR A 99 -10.21 -7.95 -7.19
C THR A 99 -10.46 -6.54 -7.71
N ALA A 100 -11.19 -6.37 -8.81
CA ALA A 100 -11.48 -5.05 -9.38
C ALA A 100 -12.32 -4.19 -8.41
N LYS A 101 -13.26 -4.80 -7.71
CA LYS A 101 -14.08 -4.12 -6.69
C LYS A 101 -13.24 -3.69 -5.50
N LEU A 102 -12.34 -4.54 -5.00
CA LEU A 102 -11.48 -4.19 -3.87
C LEU A 102 -10.43 -3.16 -4.25
N ASP A 103 -9.82 -3.25 -5.44
CA ASP A 103 -8.94 -2.22 -6.00
C ASP A 103 -9.62 -0.85 -6.01
N ALA A 104 -10.86 -0.78 -6.56
CA ALA A 104 -11.63 0.47 -6.61
C ALA A 104 -11.96 1.01 -5.22
N LEU A 105 -12.30 0.13 -4.28
CA LEU A 105 -12.59 0.49 -2.89
C LEU A 105 -11.34 1.08 -2.21
N ILE A 106 -10.16 0.46 -2.38
CA ILE A 106 -8.89 0.97 -1.83
C ILE A 106 -8.59 2.36 -2.36
N LEU A 107 -8.68 2.53 -3.69
CA LEU A 107 -8.37 3.80 -4.36
C LEU A 107 -9.32 4.94 -3.98
N SER A 108 -10.55 4.64 -3.58
CA SER A 108 -11.53 5.66 -3.15
C SER A 108 -11.54 5.89 -1.65
N ALA A 109 -11.54 4.83 -0.84
CA ALA A 109 -11.77 4.92 0.60
C ALA A 109 -10.50 5.30 1.40
N VAL A 110 -9.31 4.87 0.96
CA VAL A 110 -8.08 5.16 1.70
C VAL A 110 -7.70 6.63 1.63
N PRO A 111 -7.73 7.33 0.45
CA PRO A 111 -7.42 8.75 0.37
C PRO A 111 -8.50 9.67 0.96
N ASP A 112 -9.69 9.13 1.27
CA ASP A 112 -10.79 9.91 1.86
C ASP A 112 -10.44 10.34 3.30
N ARG A 113 -10.45 11.64 3.55
CA ARG A 113 -10.14 12.25 4.83
C ARG A 113 -11.38 12.70 5.64
N SER A 114 -12.57 12.39 5.18
CA SER A 114 -13.82 12.73 5.88
C SER A 114 -13.89 12.13 7.28
N GLN A 115 -13.23 10.95 7.48
CA GLN A 115 -13.13 10.28 8.77
C GLN A 115 -11.71 10.32 9.31
N LYS A 116 -11.54 10.80 10.56
CA LYS A 116 -10.27 10.71 11.28
C LYS A 116 -9.99 9.24 11.63
N ARG A 117 -8.74 8.81 11.44
CA ARG A 117 -8.25 7.49 11.84
C ARG A 117 -7.03 7.66 12.73
N GLN A 118 -6.94 6.86 13.79
CA GLN A 118 -5.74 6.79 14.62
C GLN A 118 -4.70 5.88 13.95
N ALA A 119 -3.44 6.33 13.98
CA ALA A 119 -2.34 5.49 13.52
C ALA A 119 -2.07 4.36 14.53
N PRO A 120 -1.82 3.14 14.07
CA PRO A 120 -1.30 2.08 14.92
C PRO A 120 0.02 2.50 15.59
N SER A 121 0.26 2.01 16.80
CA SER A 121 1.42 2.38 17.63
C SER A 121 2.78 2.31 16.87
N PRO A 122 3.07 1.29 16.04
CA PRO A 122 4.34 1.23 15.29
C PRO A 122 4.53 2.39 14.30
N LEU A 123 3.45 3.00 13.82
CA LEU A 123 3.44 4.03 12.79
C LEU A 123 3.36 5.46 13.36
N VAL A 124 3.25 5.61 14.67
CA VAL A 124 3.21 6.93 15.31
C VAL A 124 4.58 7.61 15.17
N PRO A 125 4.61 8.89 14.74
CA PRO A 125 5.85 9.67 14.65
C PRO A 125 6.54 9.78 16.01
N LYS A 126 7.88 9.67 16.03
CA LYS A 126 8.70 9.70 17.26
C LYS A 126 9.92 10.62 17.12
N GLY A 127 10.05 11.35 16.02
CA GLY A 127 11.21 12.17 15.72
C GLY A 127 12.47 11.34 15.44
N ARG A 128 12.34 10.27 14.63
CA ARG A 128 13.43 9.34 14.30
C ARG A 128 14.54 10.00 13.48
N TRP A 129 14.16 10.95 12.64
CA TRP A 129 15.02 11.60 11.65
C TRP A 129 14.69 13.09 11.55
N THR A 130 15.64 13.87 11.07
CA THR A 130 15.34 15.24 10.60
C THR A 130 14.40 15.20 9.40
N PRO A 131 13.66 16.29 9.09
CA PRO A 131 12.78 16.31 7.91
C PRO A 131 13.48 15.97 6.59
N THR A 132 14.72 16.44 6.41
CA THR A 132 15.52 16.13 5.21
C THR A 132 15.87 14.63 5.14
N GLU A 133 16.32 14.05 6.25
CA GLU A 133 16.62 12.62 6.32
C GLU A 133 15.34 11.78 6.13
N THR A 134 14.22 12.23 6.70
CA THR A 134 12.92 11.53 6.53
C THR A 134 12.48 11.51 5.07
N LEU A 135 12.62 12.64 4.36
CA LEU A 135 12.29 12.69 2.93
C LEU A 135 13.18 11.77 2.12
N ALA A 136 14.50 11.82 2.34
CA ALA A 136 15.45 10.93 1.65
C ALA A 136 15.16 9.44 1.94
N HIS A 137 14.81 9.11 3.19
CA HIS A 137 14.41 7.76 3.60
C HIS A 137 13.14 7.32 2.85
N PHE A 138 12.10 8.16 2.83
CA PHE A 138 10.87 7.88 2.08
C PHE A 138 11.13 7.63 0.59
N GLU A 139 11.93 8.48 -0.07
CA GLU A 139 12.26 8.33 -1.49
C GLU A 139 12.97 6.99 -1.76
N ALA A 140 13.93 6.63 -0.91
CA ALA A 140 14.64 5.36 -1.02
C ALA A 140 13.72 4.14 -0.79
N SER A 141 12.81 4.21 0.19
CA SER A 141 11.84 3.14 0.47
C SER A 141 10.81 3.03 -0.64
N ARG A 142 10.30 4.15 -1.18
CA ARG A 142 9.39 4.15 -2.32
C ARG A 142 10.04 3.55 -3.59
N ALA A 143 11.31 3.80 -3.83
CA ALA A 143 12.04 3.17 -4.93
C ALA A 143 12.07 1.63 -4.79
N LYS A 144 12.23 1.11 -3.57
CA LYS A 144 12.15 -0.34 -3.30
C LYS A 144 10.74 -0.88 -3.55
N THR A 145 9.70 -0.16 -3.13
CA THR A 145 8.29 -0.54 -3.38
C THR A 145 8.00 -0.63 -4.89
N ILE A 146 8.45 0.35 -5.66
CA ILE A 146 8.29 0.36 -7.12
C ILE A 146 9.06 -0.81 -7.76
N ALA A 147 10.32 -1.03 -7.38
CA ALA A 147 11.13 -2.13 -7.88
C ALA A 147 10.49 -3.50 -7.56
N PHE A 148 9.97 -3.68 -6.35
CA PHE A 148 9.24 -4.88 -5.94
C PHE A 148 8.01 -5.11 -6.82
N LEU A 149 7.17 -4.08 -7.03
CA LEU A 149 6.02 -4.17 -7.92
C LEU A 149 6.41 -4.56 -9.35
N GLN A 150 7.50 -3.99 -9.88
CA GLN A 150 7.95 -4.25 -11.25
C GLN A 150 8.50 -5.66 -11.45
N SER A 151 9.20 -6.21 -10.46
CA SER A 151 9.94 -7.47 -10.58
C SER A 151 9.19 -8.70 -10.09
N THR A 152 8.12 -8.56 -9.28
CA THR A 152 7.42 -9.69 -8.67
C THR A 152 6.25 -10.14 -9.53
N PRO A 153 6.22 -11.40 -10.02
CA PRO A 153 5.15 -11.89 -10.90
C PRO A 153 3.83 -12.15 -10.15
N ASP A 154 3.87 -12.76 -8.98
CA ASP A 154 2.75 -13.45 -8.33
C ASP A 154 1.98 -12.59 -7.32
N LEU A 155 1.85 -11.29 -7.61
CA LEU A 155 1.28 -10.31 -6.68
C LEU A 155 -0.21 -10.52 -6.35
N ARG A 156 -0.93 -11.31 -7.16
CA ARG A 156 -2.35 -11.61 -6.96
C ARG A 156 -2.62 -13.03 -6.41
N GLU A 157 -1.59 -13.85 -6.27
CA GLU A 157 -1.74 -15.26 -5.92
C GLU A 157 -2.10 -15.46 -4.45
N HIS A 158 -1.40 -14.77 -3.55
CA HIS A 158 -1.53 -14.90 -2.10
C HIS A 158 -2.36 -13.78 -1.51
N ALA A 159 -3.24 -14.10 -0.56
CA ALA A 159 -4.09 -13.09 0.08
C ALA A 159 -4.32 -13.39 1.57
N SER A 160 -4.54 -12.34 2.36
CA SER A 160 -4.88 -12.43 3.78
C SER A 160 -6.02 -11.48 4.13
N SER A 161 -6.91 -11.90 5.04
CA SER A 161 -8.00 -11.07 5.57
C SER A 161 -7.57 -10.21 6.78
N ASP A 162 -6.32 -10.34 7.24
CA ASP A 162 -5.77 -9.47 8.29
C ASP A 162 -5.39 -8.11 7.71
N ASN A 163 -6.38 -7.28 7.49
CA ASN A 163 -6.26 -5.95 6.91
C ASN A 163 -7.47 -5.06 7.27
N PRO A 164 -7.40 -3.73 7.05
CA PRO A 164 -8.48 -2.79 7.43
C PRO A 164 -9.83 -3.03 6.74
N PHE A 165 -9.88 -3.77 5.66
CA PHE A 165 -11.11 -4.08 4.92
C PHE A 165 -11.75 -5.40 5.34
N GLN A 166 -11.05 -6.24 6.13
CA GLN A 166 -11.52 -7.55 6.60
C GLN A 166 -11.96 -8.48 5.45
N GLN A 167 -11.29 -8.36 4.31
CA GLN A 167 -11.48 -9.17 3.10
C GLN A 167 -10.13 -9.74 2.66
N PRO A 168 -10.10 -10.87 1.91
CA PRO A 168 -8.84 -11.37 1.35
C PRO A 168 -8.20 -10.30 0.45
N MET A 169 -7.08 -9.75 0.87
CA MET A 169 -6.32 -8.69 0.22
C MET A 169 -4.97 -9.21 -0.23
N ASP A 170 -4.66 -9.09 -1.52
CA ASP A 170 -3.42 -9.58 -2.12
C ASP A 170 -2.28 -8.56 -2.09
N ALA A 171 -1.09 -8.96 -2.54
CA ALA A 171 0.07 -8.10 -2.53
C ALA A 171 -0.09 -6.87 -3.45
N TYR A 172 -0.75 -7.01 -4.61
CA TYR A 172 -1.02 -5.87 -5.48
C TYR A 172 -1.96 -4.85 -4.82
N GLU A 173 -3.01 -5.31 -4.18
CA GLU A 173 -3.94 -4.46 -3.42
C GLU A 173 -3.25 -3.73 -2.26
N TRP A 174 -2.31 -4.38 -1.57
CA TRP A 174 -1.46 -3.72 -0.57
C TRP A 174 -0.56 -2.64 -1.18
N LEU A 175 -0.01 -2.83 -2.38
CA LEU A 175 0.77 -1.81 -3.07
C LEU A 175 -0.09 -0.62 -3.51
N LEU A 176 -1.34 -0.84 -3.91
CA LEU A 176 -2.32 0.22 -4.11
C LEU A 176 -2.63 0.95 -2.79
N PHE A 177 -2.77 0.20 -1.69
CA PHE A 177 -2.99 0.78 -0.35
C PHE A 177 -1.82 1.68 0.08
N ILE A 178 -0.57 1.28 -0.13
CA ILE A 178 0.63 2.08 0.15
C ILE A 178 0.57 3.42 -0.59
N SER A 179 0.23 3.39 -1.88
CA SER A 179 0.08 4.60 -2.70
C SER A 179 -1.04 5.50 -2.17
N ALA A 180 -2.23 4.94 -1.94
CA ALA A 180 -3.41 5.63 -1.45
C ALA A 180 -3.22 6.21 -0.03
N HIS A 181 -2.46 5.52 0.82
CA HIS A 181 -2.06 5.98 2.15
C HIS A 181 -1.18 7.24 2.06
N SER A 182 -0.20 7.24 1.16
CA SER A 182 0.63 8.43 0.93
C SER A 182 -0.20 9.60 0.39
N GLU A 183 -1.14 9.35 -0.54
CA GLU A 183 -2.07 10.38 -1.02
C GLU A 183 -2.92 10.96 0.12
N ARG A 184 -3.46 10.11 1.00
CA ARG A 184 -4.21 10.54 2.18
C ARG A 184 -3.42 11.54 3.02
N HIS A 185 -2.17 11.21 3.30
CA HIS A 185 -1.31 12.03 4.16
C HIS A 185 -0.72 13.23 3.44
N THR A 186 -0.56 13.19 2.13
CA THR A 186 -0.27 14.37 1.30
C THR A 186 -1.40 15.41 1.40
N LYS A 187 -2.66 14.96 1.35
CA LYS A 187 -3.84 15.82 1.61
C LYS A 187 -3.82 16.36 3.05
N GLN A 188 -3.41 15.56 4.04
CA GLN A 188 -3.27 16.04 5.43
C GLN A 188 -2.22 17.15 5.55
N ILE A 189 -1.08 17.03 4.89
CA ILE A 189 -0.06 18.08 4.85
C ILE A 189 -0.64 19.35 4.22
N ALA A 190 -1.38 19.21 3.13
CA ALA A 190 -2.04 20.35 2.50
C ALA A 190 -3.04 21.06 3.45
N GLU A 191 -3.80 20.32 4.25
CA GLU A 191 -4.66 20.88 5.30
C GLU A 191 -3.87 21.67 6.35
N VAL A 192 -2.71 21.15 6.80
CA VAL A 192 -1.83 21.87 7.74
C VAL A 192 -1.32 23.17 7.14
N LYS A 193 -0.90 23.14 5.86
CA LYS A 193 -0.39 24.31 5.14
C LYS A 193 -1.48 25.36 4.83
N ALA A 194 -2.75 24.96 4.80
CA ALA A 194 -3.89 25.84 4.59
C ALA A 194 -4.35 26.56 5.87
N ASP A 195 -3.78 26.22 7.04
CA ASP A 195 -4.12 26.91 8.30
C ASP A 195 -3.76 28.39 8.22
N PRO A 196 -4.65 29.32 8.62
CA PRO A 196 -4.38 30.75 8.61
C PRO A 196 -3.11 31.19 9.38
N ASN A 197 -2.71 30.41 10.38
CA ASN A 197 -1.52 30.65 11.20
C ASN A 197 -0.27 29.93 10.68
N PHE A 198 -0.35 29.22 9.54
CA PHE A 198 0.82 28.54 8.96
C PHE A 198 1.93 29.57 8.69
N PRO A 199 3.19 29.34 9.13
CA PRO A 199 4.26 30.32 8.98
C PRO A 199 4.48 30.72 7.51
N LYS A 200 4.55 32.03 7.27
CA LYS A 200 4.94 32.59 5.97
C LYS A 200 6.45 32.53 5.83
N ASN A 201 6.93 32.41 4.60
CA ASN A 201 8.37 32.52 4.28
C ASN A 201 8.89 33.93 4.56
#